data_d62213e81ae8d6f26cee343d655229ff
#
_entry.id   d62213e81ae8d6f26cee343d655229ff
#
_cell.length_a   1.000
_cell.length_b   1.000
_cell.length_c   1.000
_cell.angle_alpha   90.00
_cell.angle_beta   90.00
_cell.angle_gamma   90.00
#
_symmetry.space_group_name_H-M   'P 1'
#
loop_
_entity.id
_entity.type
_entity.pdbx_description
1 polymer ?
#
loop_
_entity_poly.entity_id
_entity_poly.type
_entity_poly.pdbx_seq_one_letter_code
_entity_poly.pdbx_strand_id
1 'polypeptide(L)'
;KPTRKETSETIKIEVIRVRPDGSLVIAGKGLPNSKVEIISGAKVIATTTSDKIGDFVAVPKNQLKSGEYLLSFRQTNSKGYVTIANKSVAIKVSGSEDDIPIVAIIDNEGKLGARVIQAPGLVEDKSNKVTKKNNIVEEKKDPYIAIMAITYDTKVGQLILSGIARNGVQVNAGFSGKETSSTKILNNEWSLSIPGK
;
A
#
# COMPACT_ATOMS: atom_id res chain seq x y z
N LYS A 1 14.12 -30.38 23.89
CA LYS A 1 13.88 -28.93 23.86
C LYS A 1 12.79 -28.69 22.85
N PRO A 2 11.61 -28.14 23.20
CA PRO A 2 10.59 -27.78 22.22
C PRO A 2 11.03 -26.52 21.50
N THR A 3 11.22 -26.59 20.19
CA THR A 3 11.42 -25.46 19.31
C THR A 3 10.08 -24.71 19.21
N ARG A 4 9.95 -23.63 19.96
CA ARG A 4 8.80 -22.74 19.92
C ARG A 4 8.81 -22.04 18.55
N LYS A 5 7.89 -22.42 17.66
CA LYS A 5 7.57 -21.64 16.49
C LYS A 5 7.09 -20.27 16.96
N GLU A 6 7.94 -19.26 16.89
CA GLU A 6 7.52 -17.88 17.03
C GLU A 6 6.63 -17.57 15.84
N THR A 7 5.33 -17.47 16.06
CA THR A 7 4.43 -16.80 15.15
C THR A 7 4.89 -15.36 15.11
N SER A 8 5.56 -14.97 14.04
CA SER A 8 5.92 -13.59 13.76
C SER A 8 4.62 -12.83 13.46
N GLU A 9 3.91 -12.39 14.52
CA GLU A 9 2.78 -11.48 14.35
C GLU A 9 3.34 -10.14 13.89
N THR A 10 3.24 -9.93 12.59
CA THR A 10 3.71 -8.75 11.89
C THR A 10 2.74 -7.60 12.09
N ILE A 11 3.23 -6.37 12.24
CA ILE A 11 2.38 -5.17 12.26
C ILE A 11 1.55 -5.11 10.98
N LYS A 12 0.24 -4.99 11.14
CA LYS A 12 -0.73 -4.86 10.06
C LYS A 12 -1.23 -3.43 9.98
N ILE A 13 -0.98 -2.76 8.89
CA ILE A 13 -1.50 -1.41 8.65
C ILE A 13 -2.86 -1.53 7.97
N GLU A 14 -3.89 -0.96 8.57
CA GLU A 14 -5.28 -1.06 8.11
C GLU A 14 -5.79 0.26 7.53
N VAL A 15 -5.42 1.38 8.16
CA VAL A 15 -5.84 2.71 7.74
C VAL A 15 -4.62 3.62 7.66
N ILE A 16 -4.52 4.34 6.56
CA ILE A 16 -3.60 5.46 6.41
C ILE A 16 -4.35 6.59 5.72
N ARG A 17 -4.32 7.77 6.32
CA ARG A 17 -4.88 8.97 5.74
C ARG A 17 -3.89 10.10 5.84
N VAL A 18 -3.65 10.75 4.73
CA VAL A 18 -2.84 11.96 4.65
C VAL A 18 -3.72 13.07 4.08
N ARG A 19 -3.83 14.17 4.80
CA ARG A 19 -4.55 15.35 4.33
C ARG A 19 -3.64 16.26 3.47
N PRO A 20 -4.19 17.16 2.66
CA PRO A 20 -3.41 18.10 1.89
C PRO A 20 -2.47 18.98 2.75
N ASP A 21 -2.87 19.31 3.97
CA ASP A 21 -2.06 20.03 4.95
C ASP A 21 -0.89 19.19 5.53
N GLY A 22 -0.73 17.95 5.10
CA GLY A 22 0.29 17.01 5.59
C GLY A 22 -0.06 16.32 6.90
N SER A 23 -1.25 16.52 7.47
CA SER A 23 -1.72 15.78 8.64
C SER A 23 -1.84 14.30 8.31
N LEU A 24 -1.23 13.44 9.15
CA LEU A 24 -1.14 12.00 8.94
C LEU A 24 -1.83 11.25 10.09
N VAL A 25 -2.67 10.28 9.77
CA VAL A 25 -3.25 9.32 10.71
C VAL A 25 -2.97 7.92 10.20
N ILE A 26 -2.46 7.06 11.07
CA ILE A 26 -2.21 5.65 10.79
C ILE A 26 -2.87 4.82 11.88
N ALA A 27 -3.65 3.82 11.47
CA ALA A 27 -4.22 2.83 12.37
C ALA A 27 -3.93 1.41 11.88
N GLY A 28 -3.86 0.48 12.81
CA GLY A 28 -3.56 -0.90 12.47
C GLY A 28 -3.55 -1.80 13.70
N LYS A 29 -3.03 -2.99 13.48
CA LYS A 29 -2.96 -4.05 14.48
C LYS A 29 -1.54 -4.59 14.61
N GLY A 30 -1.10 -4.76 15.83
CA GLY A 30 0.19 -5.35 16.20
C GLY A 30 0.04 -6.32 17.37
N LEU A 31 1.13 -6.58 18.07
CA LEU A 31 1.09 -7.33 19.32
C LEU A 31 0.41 -6.49 20.42
N PRO A 32 -0.35 -7.12 21.32
CA PRO A 32 -0.97 -6.43 22.45
C PRO A 32 0.04 -5.71 23.35
N ASN A 33 -0.36 -4.55 23.88
CA ASN A 33 0.42 -3.75 24.83
C ASN A 33 1.87 -3.49 24.38
N SER A 34 2.07 -3.29 23.08
CA SER A 34 3.39 -3.11 22.48
C SER A 34 3.58 -1.67 22.03
N LYS A 35 4.79 -1.15 22.20
CA LYS A 35 5.18 0.15 21.67
C LYS A 35 5.26 0.04 20.14
N VAL A 36 4.56 0.92 19.42
CA VAL A 36 4.59 1.03 17.97
C VAL A 36 5.22 2.37 17.58
N GLU A 37 6.22 2.32 16.72
CA GLU A 37 6.96 3.48 16.22
C GLU A 37 6.83 3.57 14.71
N ILE A 38 6.54 4.77 14.21
CA ILE A 38 6.50 5.11 12.80
C ILE A 38 7.76 5.90 12.48
N ILE A 39 8.50 5.41 11.49
CA ILE A 39 9.84 5.87 11.18
C ILE A 39 9.87 6.38 9.75
N SER A 40 10.42 7.58 9.54
CA SER A 40 10.70 8.16 8.22
C SER A 40 12.21 8.36 8.10
N GLY A 41 12.85 7.58 7.20
CA GLY A 41 14.30 7.55 7.15
C GLY A 41 14.92 7.10 8.48
N ALA A 42 15.74 7.94 9.09
CA ALA A 42 16.34 7.68 10.40
C ALA A 42 15.54 8.25 11.58
N LYS A 43 14.41 8.94 11.35
CA LYS A 43 13.68 9.69 12.38
C LYS A 43 12.37 9.00 12.76
N VAL A 44 12.15 8.81 14.06
CA VAL A 44 10.82 8.42 14.58
C VAL A 44 9.91 9.66 14.53
N ILE A 45 8.82 9.58 13.76
CA ILE A 45 7.87 10.67 13.57
C ILE A 45 6.62 10.53 14.44
N ALA A 46 6.29 9.31 14.86
CA ALA A 46 5.23 9.04 15.83
C ALA A 46 5.54 7.81 16.68
N THR A 47 5.03 7.82 17.90
CA THR A 47 5.09 6.68 18.82
C THR A 47 3.70 6.54 19.46
N THR A 48 3.22 5.30 19.55
CA THR A 48 1.97 4.95 20.24
C THR A 48 2.13 3.60 20.95
N THR A 49 1.14 3.20 21.71
CA THR A 49 1.07 1.87 22.31
C THR A 49 -0.21 1.19 21.85
N SER A 50 -0.09 -0.05 21.39
CA SER A 50 -1.26 -0.85 21.06
C SER A 50 -2.03 -1.25 22.33
N ASP A 51 -3.32 -1.42 22.20
CA ASP A 51 -4.18 -1.83 23.31
C ASP A 51 -4.07 -3.34 23.64
N LYS A 52 -4.97 -3.85 24.50
CA LYS A 52 -5.00 -5.24 24.94
C LYS A 52 -5.31 -6.25 23.83
N ILE A 53 -5.91 -5.81 22.73
CA ILE A 53 -6.23 -6.65 21.55
C ILE A 53 -5.29 -6.35 20.36
N GLY A 54 -4.31 -5.48 20.57
CA GLY A 54 -3.28 -5.14 19.59
C GLY A 54 -3.61 -3.96 18.69
N ASP A 55 -4.76 -3.32 18.85
CA ASP A 55 -5.13 -2.18 18.00
C ASP A 55 -4.34 -0.93 18.39
N PHE A 56 -3.95 -0.13 17.40
CA PHE A 56 -3.24 1.12 17.63
C PHE A 56 -3.68 2.21 16.66
N VAL A 57 -3.57 3.44 17.13
CA VAL A 57 -3.68 4.64 16.30
C VAL A 57 -2.47 5.52 16.58
N ALA A 58 -1.81 5.98 15.54
CA ALA A 58 -0.67 6.87 15.62
C ALA A 58 -0.91 8.14 14.81
N VAL A 59 -0.65 9.27 15.44
CA VAL A 59 -0.75 10.60 14.84
C VAL A 59 0.56 11.32 15.12
N PRO A 60 1.37 11.66 14.10
CA PRO A 60 2.56 12.48 14.29
C PRO A 60 2.21 13.84 14.88
N LYS A 61 3.07 14.35 15.76
CA LYS A 61 2.91 15.71 16.34
C LYS A 61 3.00 16.80 15.29
N ASN A 62 3.85 16.59 14.28
CA ASN A 62 4.08 17.54 13.21
C ASN A 62 3.50 17.02 11.92
N GLN A 63 2.91 17.89 11.12
CA GLN A 63 2.48 17.63 9.77
C GLN A 63 3.69 17.29 8.88
N LEU A 64 3.48 16.44 7.89
CA LEU A 64 4.45 16.21 6.83
C LEU A 64 4.52 17.46 5.94
N LYS A 65 5.72 17.98 5.73
CA LYS A 65 5.92 19.05 4.76
C LYS A 65 5.77 18.52 3.33
N SER A 66 5.69 19.43 2.35
CA SER A 66 5.80 19.05 0.94
C SER A 66 7.06 18.22 0.71
N GLY A 67 6.92 17.07 0.03
CA GLY A 67 8.02 16.14 -0.21
C GLY A 67 7.57 14.69 -0.33
N GLU A 68 8.57 13.83 -0.44
CA GLU A 68 8.38 12.38 -0.55
C GLU A 68 8.89 11.69 0.72
N TYR A 69 8.11 10.72 1.22
CA TYR A 69 8.38 10.00 2.45
C TYR A 69 8.24 8.50 2.22
N LEU A 70 9.14 7.75 2.83
CA LEU A 70 9.00 6.29 2.98
C LEU A 70 8.90 5.99 4.47
N LEU A 71 7.75 5.50 4.89
CA LEU A 71 7.48 5.16 6.29
C LEU A 71 7.68 3.67 6.51
N SER A 72 8.41 3.32 7.55
CA SER A 72 8.52 1.97 8.10
C SER A 72 7.92 1.91 9.51
N PHE A 73 7.58 0.72 9.95
CA PHE A 73 6.89 0.47 11.21
C PHE A 73 7.66 -0.52 12.05
N ARG A 74 7.87 -0.20 13.31
CA ARG A 74 8.56 -1.03 14.28
C ARG A 74 7.69 -1.17 15.52
N GLN A 75 7.56 -2.39 16.03
CA GLN A 75 6.96 -2.63 17.32
C GLN A 75 7.96 -3.26 18.28
N THR A 76 7.83 -2.91 19.55
CA THR A 76 8.60 -3.48 20.64
C THR A 76 7.64 -3.97 21.71
N ASN A 77 7.64 -5.26 21.98
CA ASN A 77 6.77 -5.83 23.01
C ASN A 77 7.29 -5.56 24.44
N SER A 78 6.50 -5.93 25.45
CA SER A 78 6.85 -5.73 26.86
C SER A 78 8.13 -6.48 27.32
N LYS A 79 8.57 -7.47 26.54
CA LYS A 79 9.82 -8.22 26.80
C LYS A 79 11.02 -7.64 26.04
N GLY A 80 10.85 -6.52 25.33
CA GLY A 80 11.90 -5.87 24.56
C GLY A 80 12.17 -6.48 23.17
N TYR A 81 11.39 -7.47 22.71
CA TYR A 81 11.54 -8.01 21.35
C TYR A 81 11.04 -7.01 20.32
N VAL A 82 11.87 -6.78 19.33
CA VAL A 82 11.62 -5.83 18.23
C VAL A 82 11.17 -6.59 16.99
N THR A 83 10.08 -6.14 16.38
CA THR A 83 9.58 -6.63 15.07
C THR A 83 9.39 -5.45 14.14
N ILE A 84 9.80 -5.60 12.89
CA ILE A 84 9.61 -4.61 11.82
C ILE A 84 8.51 -5.11 10.89
N ALA A 85 7.61 -4.23 10.46
CA ALA A 85 6.58 -4.58 9.50
C ALA A 85 7.19 -5.01 8.15
N ASN A 86 6.58 -5.99 7.52
CA ASN A 86 6.93 -6.40 6.16
C ASN A 86 6.37 -5.46 5.08
N LYS A 87 5.68 -4.40 5.48
CA LYS A 87 5.13 -3.36 4.59
C LYS A 87 5.66 -2.00 4.97
N SER A 88 5.92 -1.19 3.95
CA SER A 88 6.25 0.23 4.06
C SER A 88 5.17 1.07 3.40
N VAL A 89 5.17 2.37 3.67
CA VAL A 89 4.22 3.31 3.07
C VAL A 89 4.99 4.44 2.40
N ALA A 90 4.79 4.58 1.11
CA ALA A 90 5.27 5.73 0.36
C ALA A 90 4.20 6.82 0.36
N ILE A 91 4.60 8.05 0.65
CA ILE A 91 3.73 9.22 0.68
C ILE A 91 4.38 10.33 -0.14
N LYS A 92 3.58 10.98 -1.00
CA LYS A 92 3.96 12.22 -1.67
C LYS A 92 2.97 13.30 -1.27
N VAL A 93 3.46 14.31 -0.57
CA VAL A 93 2.71 15.52 -0.20
C VAL A 93 3.10 16.62 -1.18
N SER A 94 2.13 17.22 -1.87
CA SER A 94 2.38 18.39 -2.71
C SER A 94 2.49 19.65 -1.85
N GLY A 95 2.94 20.74 -2.44
CA GLY A 95 3.01 22.03 -1.74
C GLY A 95 1.70 22.82 -1.74
N SER A 96 0.64 22.29 -2.36
CA SER A 96 -0.67 22.94 -2.48
C SER A 96 -1.67 22.33 -1.51
N GLU A 97 -2.43 23.16 -0.81
CA GLU A 97 -3.50 22.71 0.09
C GLU A 97 -4.69 22.06 -0.62
N ASP A 98 -4.81 22.25 -1.92
CA ASP A 98 -5.87 21.66 -2.75
C ASP A 98 -5.50 20.29 -3.31
N ASP A 99 -4.21 19.94 -3.28
CA ASP A 99 -3.74 18.70 -3.87
C ASP A 99 -3.85 17.53 -2.89
N ILE A 100 -4.58 16.50 -3.26
CA ILE A 100 -4.69 15.27 -2.49
C ILE A 100 -3.34 14.54 -2.52
N PRO A 101 -2.71 14.24 -1.35
CA PRO A 101 -1.48 13.48 -1.28
C PRO A 101 -1.62 12.08 -1.89
N ILE A 102 -0.55 11.59 -2.50
CA ILE A 102 -0.49 10.21 -3.01
C ILE A 102 0.05 9.33 -1.89
N VAL A 103 -0.63 8.20 -1.64
CA VAL A 103 -0.22 7.21 -0.64
C VAL A 103 -0.25 5.82 -1.24
N ALA A 104 0.85 5.09 -1.12
CA ALA A 104 0.97 3.72 -1.57
C ALA A 104 1.53 2.82 -0.46
N ILE A 105 0.97 1.62 -0.32
CA ILE A 105 1.53 0.56 0.53
C ILE A 105 2.46 -0.28 -0.33
N ILE A 106 3.67 -0.51 0.15
CA ILE A 106 4.72 -1.30 -0.51
C ILE A 106 4.93 -2.58 0.28
N ASP A 107 4.90 -3.72 -0.39
CA ASP A 107 5.30 -4.99 0.19
C ASP A 107 6.82 -5.13 0.12
N ASN A 108 7.49 -5.12 1.27
CA ASN A 108 8.95 -5.20 1.35
C ASN A 108 9.49 -6.61 1.00
N GLU A 109 8.62 -7.62 0.98
CA GLU A 109 8.97 -8.99 0.54
C GLU A 109 8.87 -9.15 -0.99
N GLY A 110 8.39 -8.14 -1.71
CA GLY A 110 8.31 -8.11 -3.17
C GLY A 110 7.23 -8.99 -3.78
N LYS A 111 6.39 -9.64 -2.96
CA LYS A 111 5.37 -10.59 -3.45
C LYS A 111 4.14 -9.92 -4.05
N LEU A 112 3.79 -8.73 -3.56
CA LEU A 112 2.55 -8.01 -3.93
C LEU A 112 2.82 -6.64 -4.57
N GLY A 113 4.08 -6.21 -4.69
CA GLY A 113 4.45 -4.91 -5.25
C GLY A 113 3.93 -3.72 -4.41
N ALA A 114 3.61 -2.62 -5.09
CA ALA A 114 3.06 -1.41 -4.47
C ALA A 114 1.57 -1.26 -4.82
N ARG A 115 0.75 -0.88 -3.82
CA ARG A 115 -0.67 -0.58 -4.00
C ARG A 115 -0.97 0.85 -3.58
N VAL A 116 -1.44 1.67 -4.52
CA VAL A 116 -1.93 3.03 -4.21
C VAL A 116 -3.26 2.92 -3.46
N ILE A 117 -3.36 3.62 -2.33
CA ILE A 117 -4.54 3.64 -1.46
C ILE A 117 -5.17 5.03 -1.35
N GLN A 118 -4.43 6.07 -1.74
CA GLN A 118 -4.92 7.44 -1.81
C GLN A 118 -4.22 8.16 -2.97
N ALA A 119 -4.99 8.81 -3.84
CA ALA A 119 -4.48 9.67 -4.91
C ALA A 119 -5.59 10.62 -5.39
N PRO A 120 -5.26 11.72 -6.10
CA PRO A 120 -6.25 12.54 -6.78
C PRO A 120 -7.11 11.70 -7.73
N GLY A 121 -8.43 11.82 -7.65
CA GLY A 121 -9.37 11.05 -8.48
C GLY A 121 -9.58 9.59 -8.07
N LEU A 122 -8.90 9.10 -7.05
CA LEU A 122 -9.17 7.79 -6.46
C LEU A 122 -10.41 7.88 -5.58
N VAL A 123 -11.54 7.36 -6.04
CA VAL A 123 -12.75 7.24 -5.22
C VAL A 123 -12.55 6.11 -4.23
N GLU A 124 -12.66 6.38 -2.93
CA GLU A 124 -12.66 5.32 -1.91
C GLU A 124 -13.84 4.39 -2.15
N ASP A 125 -13.56 3.17 -2.55
CA ASP A 125 -14.57 2.10 -2.58
C ASP A 125 -14.91 1.77 -1.11
N LYS A 126 -16.03 2.30 -0.61
CA LYS A 126 -16.52 2.12 0.77
C LYS A 126 -17.00 0.69 1.06
N SER A 127 -16.60 -0.30 0.29
CA SER A 127 -17.03 -1.69 0.44
C SER A 127 -16.01 -2.59 1.12
N ASN A 128 -15.56 -2.23 2.33
CA ASN A 128 -14.96 -3.21 3.25
C ASN A 128 -15.73 -3.26 4.57
N LYS A 129 -17.02 -3.56 4.51
CA LYS A 129 -17.72 -4.21 5.60
C LYS A 129 -17.69 -5.70 5.35
N VAL A 130 -16.82 -6.38 6.09
CA VAL A 130 -16.92 -7.83 6.26
C VAL A 130 -18.25 -8.14 6.92
N THR A 131 -19.23 -8.53 6.14
CA THR A 131 -20.41 -9.21 6.65
C THR A 131 -20.54 -10.52 5.88
N LYS A 132 -20.21 -11.62 6.56
CA LYS A 132 -20.60 -12.94 6.11
C LYS A 132 -22.13 -12.96 6.02
N LYS A 133 -22.66 -13.00 4.81
CA LYS A 133 -23.92 -13.70 4.48
C LYS A 133 -23.99 -13.92 2.98
N ASN A 134 -24.09 -15.19 2.63
CA ASN A 134 -24.38 -15.66 1.28
C ASN A 134 -25.63 -14.98 0.73
N ASN A 135 -25.47 -14.22 -0.33
CA ASN A 135 -26.46 -14.11 -1.40
C ASN A 135 -25.71 -13.57 -2.62
N ILE A 136 -25.59 -14.42 -3.63
CA ILE A 136 -25.03 -14.09 -4.92
C ILE A 136 -26.03 -13.15 -5.61
N VAL A 137 -25.75 -11.86 -5.58
CA VAL A 137 -26.28 -10.89 -6.54
C VAL A 137 -25.07 -10.45 -7.35
N GLU A 138 -25.01 -10.86 -8.60
CA GLU A 138 -24.04 -10.35 -9.56
C GLU A 138 -24.31 -8.86 -9.78
N GLU A 139 -23.64 -8.00 -9.02
CA GLU A 139 -23.49 -6.60 -9.41
C GLU A 139 -22.56 -6.55 -10.63
N LYS A 140 -23.11 -6.15 -11.76
CA LYS A 140 -22.33 -5.70 -12.93
C LYS A 140 -21.48 -4.50 -12.51
N LYS A 141 -20.28 -4.77 -12.02
CA LYS A 141 -19.27 -3.71 -11.78
C LYS A 141 -18.69 -3.31 -13.13
N ASP A 142 -18.67 -2.02 -13.39
CA ASP A 142 -18.09 -1.46 -14.61
C ASP A 142 -16.64 -1.94 -14.81
N PRO A 143 -16.19 -2.14 -16.06
CA PRO A 143 -14.81 -2.49 -16.36
C PRO A 143 -13.87 -1.40 -15.84
N TYR A 144 -12.81 -1.82 -15.18
CA TYR A 144 -11.85 -0.93 -14.55
C TYR A 144 -10.44 -1.41 -14.80
N ILE A 145 -9.54 -0.49 -15.12
CA ILE A 145 -8.10 -0.74 -15.26
C ILE A 145 -7.31 0.38 -14.56
N ALA A 146 -6.28 0.02 -13.81
CA ALA A 146 -5.33 0.96 -13.24
C ALA A 146 -3.90 0.48 -13.43
N ILE A 147 -3.00 1.42 -13.74
CA ILE A 147 -1.56 1.21 -13.73
C ILE A 147 -1.08 1.48 -12.30
N MET A 148 -0.41 0.50 -11.71
CA MET A 148 0.09 0.57 -10.34
C MET A 148 1.59 0.80 -10.28
N ALA A 149 2.34 0.33 -11.28
CA ALA A 149 3.76 0.52 -11.37
C ALA A 149 4.23 0.62 -12.82
N ILE A 150 5.26 1.45 -13.02
CA ILE A 150 6.00 1.59 -14.26
C ILE A 150 7.47 1.40 -13.92
N THR A 151 8.12 0.39 -14.49
CA THR A 151 9.52 0.06 -14.24
C THR A 151 10.25 -0.04 -15.59
N TYR A 152 11.46 0.48 -15.66
CA TYR A 152 12.33 0.31 -16.83
C TYR A 152 13.45 -0.66 -16.48
N ASP A 153 13.47 -1.80 -17.17
CA ASP A 153 14.57 -2.76 -17.07
C ASP A 153 15.69 -2.33 -17.99
N THR A 154 16.76 -1.77 -17.41
CA THR A 154 17.93 -1.27 -18.15
C THR A 154 18.78 -2.38 -18.76
N LYS A 155 18.67 -3.64 -18.29
CA LYS A 155 19.46 -4.76 -18.82
C LYS A 155 18.94 -5.24 -20.17
N VAL A 156 17.61 -5.24 -20.32
CA VAL A 156 16.94 -5.70 -21.54
C VAL A 156 16.28 -4.57 -22.34
N GLY A 157 16.33 -3.33 -21.84
CA GLY A 157 15.77 -2.17 -22.51
C GLY A 157 14.25 -2.21 -22.62
N GLN A 158 13.56 -2.72 -21.60
CA GLN A 158 12.10 -2.89 -21.62
C GLN A 158 11.41 -2.02 -20.58
N LEU A 159 10.27 -1.45 -20.96
CA LEU A 159 9.34 -0.80 -20.03
C LEU A 159 8.34 -1.86 -19.54
N ILE A 160 8.27 -2.05 -18.24
CA ILE A 160 7.32 -2.96 -17.59
C ILE A 160 6.23 -2.11 -16.93
N LEU A 161 4.99 -2.36 -17.35
CA LEU A 161 3.79 -1.79 -16.75
C LEU A 161 3.08 -2.90 -15.98
N SER A 162 2.64 -2.61 -14.77
CA SER A 162 1.82 -3.53 -14.01
C SER A 162 0.66 -2.82 -13.32
N GLY A 163 -0.39 -3.56 -13.01
CA GLY A 163 -1.56 -2.97 -12.40
C GLY A 163 -2.67 -3.96 -12.11
N ILE A 164 -3.85 -3.40 -11.86
CA ILE A 164 -5.07 -4.17 -11.59
C ILE A 164 -6.13 -3.85 -12.66
N ALA A 165 -6.97 -4.84 -12.93
CA ALA A 165 -8.12 -4.69 -13.82
C ALA A 165 -9.29 -5.58 -13.35
N ARG A 166 -10.52 -5.14 -13.62
CA ARG A 166 -11.75 -5.90 -13.35
C ARG A 166 -12.58 -6.02 -14.61
N ASN A 167 -13.32 -7.12 -14.70
CA ASN A 167 -14.26 -7.39 -15.80
C ASN A 167 -13.61 -7.33 -17.19
N GLY A 168 -12.30 -7.57 -17.26
CA GLY A 168 -11.54 -7.71 -18.49
C GLY A 168 -10.84 -9.07 -18.56
N VAL A 169 -10.47 -9.47 -19.76
CA VAL A 169 -9.70 -10.71 -19.99
C VAL A 169 -8.25 -10.41 -20.38
N GLN A 170 -8.00 -9.22 -20.91
CA GLN A 170 -6.73 -8.84 -21.49
C GLN A 170 -6.49 -7.34 -21.36
N VAL A 171 -5.23 -6.96 -21.20
CA VAL A 171 -4.75 -5.57 -21.27
C VAL A 171 -3.87 -5.45 -22.51
N ASN A 172 -4.15 -4.45 -23.32
CA ASN A 172 -3.37 -4.11 -24.51
C ASN A 172 -2.70 -2.75 -24.31
N ALA A 173 -1.41 -2.66 -24.62
CA ALA A 173 -0.71 -1.39 -24.71
C ALA A 173 -0.43 -1.06 -26.18
N GLY A 174 -0.62 0.21 -26.53
CA GLY A 174 -0.36 0.70 -27.87
C GLY A 174 0.32 2.07 -27.83
N PHE A 175 1.10 2.36 -28.87
CA PHE A 175 1.70 3.67 -29.11
C PHE A 175 1.29 4.18 -30.48
N SER A 176 0.83 5.43 -30.56
CA SER A 176 0.39 6.06 -31.81
C SER A 176 -0.68 5.24 -32.56
N GLY A 177 -1.64 4.62 -31.81
CA GLY A 177 -2.72 3.84 -32.40
C GLY A 177 -2.37 2.44 -32.88
N LYS A 178 -1.13 2.00 -32.66
CA LYS A 178 -0.70 0.62 -32.95
C LYS A 178 -0.53 -0.14 -31.63
N GLU A 179 -1.14 -1.33 -31.55
CA GLU A 179 -0.91 -2.26 -30.45
C GLU A 179 0.54 -2.74 -30.49
N THR A 180 1.25 -2.63 -29.36
CA THR A 180 2.66 -3.02 -29.23
C THR A 180 2.85 -4.22 -28.35
N SER A 181 1.97 -4.44 -27.38
CA SER A 181 2.05 -5.55 -26.44
C SER A 181 0.69 -5.83 -25.81
N SER A 182 0.49 -7.08 -25.42
CA SER A 182 -0.73 -7.51 -24.71
C SER A 182 -0.42 -8.51 -23.60
N THR A 183 -1.27 -8.57 -22.57
CA THR A 183 -1.19 -9.54 -21.47
C THR A 183 -2.57 -9.92 -20.98
N LYS A 184 -2.71 -11.15 -20.47
CA LYS A 184 -3.93 -11.60 -19.80
C LYS A 184 -4.01 -11.07 -18.38
N ILE A 185 -5.23 -10.83 -17.91
CA ILE A 185 -5.51 -10.50 -16.53
C ILE A 185 -5.65 -11.82 -15.75
N LEU A 186 -4.86 -11.96 -14.68
CA LEU A 186 -4.90 -13.11 -13.78
C LEU A 186 -5.17 -12.60 -12.36
N ASN A 187 -6.23 -13.09 -11.72
CA ASN A 187 -6.62 -12.69 -10.36
C ASN A 187 -6.78 -11.17 -10.19
N ASN A 188 -7.34 -10.49 -11.18
CA ASN A 188 -7.47 -9.04 -11.27
C ASN A 188 -6.13 -8.27 -11.40
N GLU A 189 -5.01 -8.94 -11.59
CA GLU A 189 -3.69 -8.35 -11.79
C GLU A 189 -3.22 -8.56 -13.23
N TRP A 190 -2.39 -7.64 -13.71
CA TRP A 190 -1.75 -7.72 -15.01
C TRP A 190 -0.34 -7.13 -14.98
N SER A 191 0.53 -7.68 -15.79
CA SER A 191 1.87 -7.14 -16.04
C SER A 191 2.20 -7.25 -17.52
N LEU A 192 2.70 -6.18 -18.10
CA LEU A 192 2.94 -6.03 -19.52
C LEU A 192 4.33 -5.45 -19.77
N SER A 193 5.11 -6.12 -20.63
CA SER A 193 6.40 -5.63 -21.06
C SER A 193 6.29 -4.98 -22.44
N ILE A 194 6.82 -3.77 -22.58
CA ILE A 194 6.92 -3.03 -23.84
C ILE A 194 8.38 -2.97 -24.23
N PRO A 195 8.79 -3.54 -25.37
CA PRO A 195 10.17 -3.45 -25.83
C PRO A 195 10.57 -2.00 -26.05
N GLY A 196 11.74 -1.59 -25.55
CA GLY A 196 12.39 -0.35 -25.96
C GLY A 196 12.86 -0.47 -27.41
N LYS A 197 12.81 0.64 -28.14
CA LYS A 197 13.44 0.71 -29.47
C LYS A 197 14.92 0.96 -29.34
#